data_736a6c01f3e294fa9595895c8085d524
#
_entry.id   736a6c01f3e294fa9595895c8085d524
#
_cell.length_a   1.000
_cell.length_b   1.000
_cell.length_c   1.000
_cell.angle_alpha   90.00
_cell.angle_beta   90.00
_cell.angle_gamma   90.00
#
_symmetry.space_group_name_H-M   'P 1'
#
loop_
_entity.id
_entity.type
_entity.pdbx_description
1 polymer ?
#
loop_
_entity_poly.entity_id
_entity_poly.type
_entity_poly.pdbx_seq_one_letter_code
_entity_poly.pdbx_strand_id
1 'polypeptide(L)'
;MPKHDLMLASPCCQGHSKARGKTSGNPQHDASRSTAWAVVSAAEYHRPPTILVESVPEFLDWQLYRPWMLAMQALGYAVSPHVVDAADLGAPQNRIRMFLVLTQSAQPLKLNLPTLDHLPAASFIDFEAGRWQPIEKPGRAAATLERVRAGRATHGDRFLISYYGNTKTGRSLDRPIGTITTRDRWAIVDGDRMRMLSRWECRSAMSFPDTYQLPDNHRLAVHLLGNAVCPTPVSHIIKALQNTA
;
A
#
# COMPACT_ATOMS: atom_id res chain seq x y z
N MET A 1 17.84 0.51 -28.90
CA MET A 1 17.20 -0.03 -27.72
C MET A 1 15.73 -0.32 -28.03
N PRO A 2 15.12 -1.33 -27.41
CA PRO A 2 13.69 -1.56 -27.65
C PRO A 2 12.88 -0.33 -27.21
N LYS A 3 11.90 0.06 -28.00
CA LYS A 3 10.93 1.08 -27.61
C LYS A 3 9.98 0.49 -26.57
N HIS A 4 9.69 1.25 -25.54
CA HIS A 4 8.76 0.87 -24.47
C HIS A 4 7.56 1.82 -24.53
N ASP A 5 6.36 1.27 -24.53
CA ASP A 5 5.12 2.06 -24.57
C ASP A 5 4.71 2.56 -23.19
N LEU A 6 5.12 1.85 -22.15
CA LEU A 6 4.81 2.16 -20.75
C LEU A 6 6.03 1.98 -19.85
N MET A 7 6.34 2.99 -19.05
CA MET A 7 7.29 2.91 -17.95
C MET A 7 6.53 2.89 -16.62
N LEU A 8 6.82 1.88 -15.79
CA LEU A 8 6.34 1.80 -14.42
C LEU A 8 7.46 2.20 -13.48
N ALA A 9 7.18 3.10 -12.53
CA ALA A 9 8.15 3.55 -11.54
C ALA A 9 7.52 3.66 -10.15
N SER A 10 8.26 3.22 -9.13
CA SER A 10 7.87 3.38 -7.74
C SER A 10 9.10 3.86 -6.94
N PRO A 11 9.43 5.16 -7.01
CA PRO A 11 10.57 5.70 -6.28
C PRO A 11 10.36 5.55 -4.78
N CYS A 12 11.46 5.46 -4.03
CA CYS A 12 11.42 5.16 -2.60
C CYS A 12 10.52 6.14 -1.83
N CYS A 13 9.42 5.65 -1.27
CA CYS A 13 8.44 6.46 -0.52
C CYS A 13 8.82 6.69 0.95
N GLN A 14 9.87 6.03 1.48
CA GLN A 14 10.21 6.08 2.91
C GLN A 14 10.50 7.50 3.40
N GLY A 15 11.07 8.36 2.56
CA GLY A 15 11.31 9.76 2.85
C GLY A 15 10.04 10.63 2.92
N HIS A 16 8.93 10.18 2.34
CA HIS A 16 7.67 10.94 2.24
C HIS A 16 6.60 10.45 3.23
N SER A 17 6.59 9.16 3.58
CA SER A 17 5.51 8.52 4.32
C SER A 17 5.35 9.00 5.77
N LYS A 18 4.11 9.32 6.18
CA LYS A 18 3.72 9.60 7.58
C LYS A 18 3.90 8.40 8.52
N ALA A 19 3.92 7.17 8.01
CA ALA A 19 4.13 5.95 8.81
C ALA A 19 5.51 5.89 9.50
N ARG A 20 6.41 6.79 9.14
CA ARG A 20 7.76 6.94 9.68
C ARG A 20 7.83 7.44 11.14
N GLY A 21 6.80 8.15 11.62
CA GLY A 21 6.86 8.83 12.93
C GLY A 21 7.62 10.18 12.89
N LYS A 22 7.81 10.81 14.07
CA LYS A 22 8.32 12.19 14.22
C LYS A 22 9.85 12.39 13.97
N THR A 23 10.57 11.52 13.32
CA THR A 23 12.01 11.72 13.04
C THR A 23 12.21 12.66 11.85
N SER A 24 12.26 13.97 12.10
CA SER A 24 12.75 14.97 11.14
C SER A 24 14.29 14.96 11.14
N GLY A 25 14.90 15.12 9.96
CA GLY A 25 16.34 15.38 9.83
C GLY A 25 17.25 14.16 9.67
N ASN A 26 16.74 12.99 9.29
CA ASN A 26 17.62 11.85 8.94
C ASN A 26 18.11 11.99 7.49
N PRO A 27 19.42 12.11 7.23
CA PRO A 27 19.99 12.22 5.88
C PRO A 27 19.60 11.09 4.93
N GLN A 28 19.39 9.86 5.44
CA GLN A 28 18.90 8.73 4.64
C GLN A 28 17.52 8.98 4.05
N HIS A 29 16.68 9.78 4.70
CA HIS A 29 15.36 10.11 4.16
C HIS A 29 15.43 11.12 3.03
N ASP A 30 16.37 12.05 3.10
CA ASP A 30 16.63 13.00 2.02
C ASP A 30 17.23 12.29 0.81
N ALA A 31 18.18 11.38 1.01
CA ALA A 31 18.71 10.51 -0.03
C ALA A 31 17.61 9.62 -0.66
N SER A 32 16.67 9.09 0.13
CA SER A 32 15.57 8.28 -0.41
C SER A 32 14.60 9.10 -1.27
N ARG A 33 14.33 10.36 -0.93
CA ARG A 33 13.51 11.27 -1.75
C ARG A 33 14.14 11.56 -3.10
N SER A 34 15.47 11.61 -3.17
CA SER A 34 16.21 11.89 -4.40
C SER A 34 16.05 10.79 -5.46
N THR A 35 15.61 9.58 -5.08
CA THR A 35 15.30 8.50 -6.03
C THR A 35 14.22 8.88 -7.05
N ALA A 36 13.37 9.85 -6.73
CA ALA A 36 12.39 10.38 -7.68
C ALA A 36 13.04 11.01 -8.93
N TRP A 37 14.25 11.57 -8.80
CA TRP A 37 14.98 12.14 -9.93
C TRP A 37 15.45 11.07 -10.94
N ALA A 38 15.63 9.82 -10.50
CA ALA A 38 15.91 8.71 -11.42
C ALA A 38 14.79 8.49 -12.44
N VAL A 39 13.54 8.82 -12.07
CA VAL A 39 12.40 8.78 -13.01
C VAL A 39 12.56 9.83 -14.11
N VAL A 40 13.02 11.04 -13.77
CA VAL A 40 13.29 12.11 -14.75
C VAL A 40 14.40 11.67 -15.71
N SER A 41 15.52 11.16 -15.20
CA SER A 41 16.64 10.68 -16.02
C SER A 41 16.22 9.52 -16.95
N ALA A 42 15.41 8.58 -16.43
CA ALA A 42 14.89 7.49 -17.24
C ALA A 42 13.91 7.99 -18.33
N ALA A 43 13.04 8.94 -18.00
CA ALA A 43 12.13 9.57 -18.94
C ALA A 43 12.85 10.34 -20.03
N GLU A 44 13.90 11.07 -19.68
CA GLU A 44 14.75 11.80 -20.65
C GLU A 44 15.43 10.86 -21.63
N TYR A 45 15.95 9.75 -21.13
CA TYR A 45 16.71 8.79 -21.95
C TYR A 45 15.81 7.89 -22.81
N HIS A 46 14.75 7.33 -22.22
CA HIS A 46 13.91 6.32 -22.89
C HIS A 46 12.73 6.92 -23.66
N ARG A 47 12.24 8.11 -23.26
CA ARG A 47 11.11 8.80 -23.88
C ARG A 47 9.86 7.93 -24.07
N PRO A 48 9.41 7.13 -23.08
CA PRO A 48 8.21 6.33 -23.25
C PRO A 48 6.98 7.23 -23.42
N PRO A 49 5.99 6.85 -24.26
CA PRO A 49 4.77 7.65 -24.43
C PRO A 49 3.97 7.83 -23.14
N THR A 50 4.02 6.82 -22.27
CA THR A 50 3.30 6.84 -20.98
C THR A 50 4.21 6.42 -19.83
N ILE A 51 4.10 7.12 -18.70
CA ILE A 51 4.79 6.79 -17.45
C ILE A 51 3.74 6.73 -16.34
N LEU A 52 3.76 5.67 -15.54
CA LEU A 52 2.98 5.54 -14.33
C LEU A 52 3.92 5.52 -13.13
N VAL A 53 3.83 6.53 -12.28
CA VAL A 53 4.63 6.64 -11.04
C VAL A 53 3.72 6.41 -9.84
N GLU A 54 4.05 5.42 -9.00
CA GLU A 54 3.35 5.17 -7.73
C GLU A 54 4.16 5.72 -6.57
N SER A 55 3.47 6.31 -5.60
CA SER A 55 4.04 6.70 -4.30
C SER A 55 2.94 6.90 -3.25
N VAL A 56 3.34 7.34 -2.06
CA VAL A 56 2.40 7.79 -1.02
C VAL A 56 1.87 9.19 -1.37
N PRO A 57 0.64 9.57 -0.91
CA PRO A 57 0.06 10.89 -1.21
C PRO A 57 0.95 12.06 -0.79
N GLU A 58 1.72 11.89 0.29
CA GLU A 58 2.65 12.90 0.79
C GLU A 58 3.80 13.25 -0.17
N PHE A 59 3.96 12.51 -1.26
CA PHE A 59 4.84 12.89 -2.36
C PHE A 59 4.44 14.23 -2.99
N LEU A 60 3.14 14.52 -3.03
CA LEU A 60 2.61 15.78 -3.55
C LEU A 60 2.96 16.98 -2.66
N ASP A 61 3.20 16.75 -1.36
CA ASP A 61 3.60 17.77 -0.37
C ASP A 61 5.13 17.95 -0.32
N TRP A 62 5.89 17.22 -1.10
CA TRP A 62 7.34 17.31 -1.14
C TRP A 62 7.77 18.67 -1.72
N GLN A 63 8.68 19.37 -1.06
CA GLN A 63 9.16 20.69 -1.49
C GLN A 63 9.71 20.70 -2.94
N LEU A 64 10.31 19.58 -3.38
CA LEU A 64 10.83 19.45 -4.73
C LEU A 64 9.83 18.80 -5.71
N TYR A 65 8.58 18.53 -5.30
CA TYR A 65 7.56 18.01 -6.20
C TYR A 65 7.31 18.94 -7.39
N ARG A 66 7.16 20.24 -7.14
CA ARG A 66 6.97 21.23 -8.23
C ARG A 66 8.16 21.31 -9.19
N PRO A 67 9.41 21.44 -8.73
CA PRO A 67 10.58 21.35 -9.63
C PRO A 67 10.64 20.04 -10.41
N TRP A 68 10.33 18.90 -9.77
CA TRP A 68 10.29 17.60 -10.41
C TRP A 68 9.22 17.53 -11.51
N MET A 69 8.01 18.03 -11.22
CA MET A 69 6.92 18.12 -12.20
C MET A 69 7.29 19.01 -13.39
N LEU A 70 7.92 20.17 -13.14
CA LEU A 70 8.39 21.07 -14.20
C LEU A 70 9.44 20.42 -15.09
N ALA A 71 10.34 19.60 -14.51
CA ALA A 71 11.31 18.84 -15.29
C ALA A 71 10.61 17.83 -16.22
N MET A 72 9.59 17.11 -15.74
CA MET A 72 8.80 16.19 -16.57
C MET A 72 8.03 16.94 -17.66
N GLN A 73 7.47 18.11 -17.36
CA GLN A 73 6.79 18.96 -18.35
C GLN A 73 7.76 19.48 -19.41
N ALA A 74 8.99 19.87 -19.05
CA ALA A 74 10.04 20.25 -19.98
C ALA A 74 10.45 19.12 -20.92
N LEU A 75 10.29 17.86 -20.47
CA LEU A 75 10.44 16.66 -21.30
C LEU A 75 9.21 16.36 -22.19
N GLY A 76 8.17 17.20 -22.16
CA GLY A 76 6.97 17.07 -22.97
C GLY A 76 5.85 16.21 -22.35
N TYR A 77 5.91 15.91 -21.05
CA TYR A 77 4.87 15.13 -20.39
C TYR A 77 3.83 16.03 -19.71
N ALA A 78 2.56 15.79 -19.98
CA ALA A 78 1.47 16.27 -19.14
C ALA A 78 1.36 15.36 -17.91
N VAL A 79 1.25 15.94 -16.71
CA VAL A 79 1.28 15.23 -15.42
C VAL A 79 -0.10 15.25 -14.77
N SER A 80 -0.66 14.08 -14.50
CA SER A 80 -2.00 13.90 -13.90
C SER A 80 -1.90 13.12 -12.59
N PRO A 81 -2.08 13.76 -11.43
CA PRO A 81 -2.11 13.07 -10.15
C PRO A 81 -3.48 12.42 -9.87
N HIS A 82 -3.47 11.18 -9.41
CA HIS A 82 -4.63 10.42 -8.96
C HIS A 82 -4.33 9.83 -7.59
N VAL A 83 -5.14 10.14 -6.61
CA VAL A 83 -5.06 9.55 -5.27
C VAL A 83 -6.21 8.57 -5.13
N VAL A 84 -5.89 7.29 -4.93
CA VAL A 84 -6.88 6.22 -4.86
C VAL A 84 -6.69 5.35 -3.62
N ASP A 85 -7.78 4.85 -3.06
CA ASP A 85 -7.73 3.75 -2.10
C ASP A 85 -7.81 2.42 -2.86
N ALA A 86 -6.92 1.49 -2.55
CA ALA A 86 -6.93 0.16 -3.14
C ALA A 86 -8.26 -0.58 -2.89
N ALA A 87 -8.94 -0.30 -1.77
CA ALA A 87 -10.24 -0.87 -1.44
C ALA A 87 -11.30 -0.47 -2.46
N ASP A 88 -11.31 0.78 -2.93
CA ASP A 88 -12.27 1.28 -3.94
C ASP A 88 -12.09 0.58 -5.30
N LEU A 89 -10.95 -0.06 -5.51
CA LEU A 89 -10.61 -0.77 -6.73
C LEU A 89 -10.57 -2.30 -6.55
N GLY A 90 -11.19 -2.81 -5.47
CA GLY A 90 -11.39 -4.25 -5.26
C GLY A 90 -10.23 -4.98 -4.54
N ALA A 91 -9.30 -4.27 -3.88
CA ALA A 91 -8.39 -4.90 -2.94
C ALA A 91 -9.05 -5.01 -1.55
N PRO A 92 -8.87 -6.11 -0.79
CA PRO A 92 -9.45 -6.23 0.55
C PRO A 92 -8.66 -5.43 1.61
N GLN A 93 -8.10 -4.29 1.20
CA GLN A 93 -7.23 -3.45 2.03
C GLN A 93 -7.42 -1.96 1.74
N ASN A 94 -7.63 -1.16 2.78
CA ASN A 94 -7.49 0.29 2.69
C ASN A 94 -6.01 0.64 2.58
N ARG A 95 -5.61 1.06 1.38
CA ARG A 95 -4.25 1.48 1.06
C ARG A 95 -4.29 2.64 0.09
N ILE A 96 -4.26 3.85 0.63
CA ILE A 96 -4.28 5.07 -0.16
C ILE A 96 -2.90 5.29 -0.78
N ARG A 97 -2.87 5.45 -2.11
CA ARG A 97 -1.66 5.71 -2.89
C ARG A 97 -1.92 6.79 -3.94
N MET A 98 -0.87 7.52 -4.24
CA MET A 98 -0.82 8.46 -5.34
C MET A 98 -0.25 7.74 -6.57
N PHE A 99 -0.92 7.91 -7.69
CA PHE A 99 -0.44 7.51 -9.01
C PHE A 99 -0.33 8.76 -9.88
N LEU A 100 0.87 9.06 -10.36
CA LEU A 100 1.05 10.07 -11.40
C LEU A 100 1.01 9.40 -12.75
N VAL A 101 0.05 9.78 -13.56
CA VAL A 101 0.00 9.41 -14.98
C VAL A 101 0.64 10.53 -15.77
N LEU A 102 1.68 10.20 -16.51
CA LEU A 102 2.40 11.13 -17.35
C LEU A 102 2.30 10.64 -18.79
N THR A 103 1.80 11.50 -19.68
CA THR A 103 1.62 11.18 -21.11
C THR A 103 2.25 12.26 -21.96
N GLN A 104 2.80 11.87 -23.12
CA GLN A 104 3.25 12.82 -24.15
C GLN A 104 2.05 13.42 -24.88
N SER A 105 1.27 14.23 -24.18
CA SER A 105 0.08 14.92 -24.67
C SER A 105 0.06 16.36 -24.22
N ALA A 106 -0.72 17.21 -24.90
CA ALA A 106 -0.84 18.63 -24.55
C ALA A 106 -1.64 18.85 -23.23
N GLN A 107 -2.47 17.91 -22.84
CA GLN A 107 -3.35 18.04 -21.68
C GLN A 107 -3.19 16.86 -20.71
N PRO A 108 -3.31 17.11 -19.39
CA PRO A 108 -3.35 16.06 -18.38
C PRO A 108 -4.50 15.09 -18.62
N LEU A 109 -4.23 13.79 -18.54
CA LEU A 109 -5.22 12.75 -18.73
C LEU A 109 -6.02 12.51 -17.43
N LYS A 110 -7.34 12.66 -17.51
CA LYS A 110 -8.24 12.29 -16.42
C LYS A 110 -8.66 10.83 -16.58
N LEU A 111 -8.22 9.98 -15.66
CA LEU A 111 -8.66 8.57 -15.64
C LEU A 111 -10.08 8.47 -15.09
N ASN A 112 -10.89 7.66 -15.74
CA ASN A 112 -12.19 7.24 -15.25
C ASN A 112 -12.03 5.86 -14.59
N LEU A 113 -11.82 5.83 -13.27
CA LEU A 113 -11.66 4.61 -12.50
C LEU A 113 -13.00 4.17 -11.92
N PRO A 114 -13.29 2.85 -11.87
CA PRO A 114 -14.50 2.36 -11.21
C PRO A 114 -14.41 2.57 -9.69
N THR A 115 -15.56 2.62 -9.04
CA THR A 115 -15.67 2.42 -7.59
C THR A 115 -16.38 1.10 -7.36
N LEU A 116 -15.69 0.15 -6.76
CA LEU A 116 -16.18 -1.21 -6.51
C LEU A 116 -16.60 -1.37 -5.06
N ASP A 117 -17.45 -2.34 -4.80
CA ASP A 117 -17.79 -2.74 -3.43
C ASP A 117 -16.54 -3.21 -2.69
N HIS A 118 -16.43 -2.79 -1.45
CA HIS A 118 -15.28 -3.12 -0.61
C HIS A 118 -15.28 -4.60 -0.23
N LEU A 119 -14.20 -5.29 -0.50
CA LEU A 119 -14.01 -6.67 -0.07
C LEU A 119 -13.68 -6.74 1.43
N PRO A 120 -14.39 -7.59 2.21
CA PRO A 120 -14.14 -7.74 3.64
C PRO A 120 -12.81 -8.44 3.92
N ALA A 121 -12.19 -8.17 5.08
CA ALA A 121 -11.00 -8.88 5.52
C ALA A 121 -11.25 -10.38 5.71
N ALA A 122 -12.48 -10.77 6.03
CA ALA A 122 -12.88 -12.18 6.12
C ALA A 122 -12.61 -12.96 4.82
N SER A 123 -12.57 -12.30 3.66
CA SER A 123 -12.37 -12.94 2.35
C SER A 123 -11.00 -13.62 2.17
N PHE A 124 -9.99 -13.22 2.94
CA PHE A 124 -8.64 -13.78 2.83
C PHE A 124 -8.10 -14.41 4.12
N ILE A 125 -8.87 -14.41 5.20
CA ILE A 125 -8.44 -14.99 6.48
C ILE A 125 -8.81 -16.45 6.52
N ASP A 126 -7.81 -17.29 6.81
CA ASP A 126 -7.99 -18.73 7.04
C ASP A 126 -7.95 -19.01 8.56
N PHE A 127 -9.11 -19.26 9.15
CA PHE A 127 -9.24 -19.54 10.59
C PHE A 127 -8.69 -20.90 11.01
N GLU A 128 -8.46 -21.80 10.05
CA GLU A 128 -7.89 -23.13 10.32
C GLU A 128 -6.35 -23.11 10.24
N ALA A 129 -5.78 -22.08 9.61
CA ALA A 129 -4.34 -21.97 9.44
C ALA A 129 -3.63 -21.26 10.60
N GLY A 130 -2.32 -21.50 10.68
CA GLY A 130 -1.41 -20.75 11.56
C GLY A 130 -1.31 -21.29 12.98
N ARG A 131 -0.45 -20.64 13.78
CA ARG A 131 -0.22 -21.01 15.19
C ARG A 131 -1.02 -20.11 16.12
N TRP A 132 -2.14 -20.58 16.56
CA TRP A 132 -2.97 -19.91 17.54
C TRP A 132 -2.34 -19.99 18.93
N GLN A 133 -2.50 -18.93 19.71
CA GLN A 133 -2.03 -18.84 21.08
C GLN A 133 -3.16 -18.30 21.95
N PRO A 134 -3.26 -18.72 23.23
CA PRO A 134 -4.18 -18.10 24.17
C PRO A 134 -3.98 -16.57 24.23
N ILE A 135 -5.08 -15.84 24.31
CA ILE A 135 -5.04 -14.39 24.53
C ILE A 135 -4.40 -14.10 25.90
N GLU A 136 -4.89 -14.77 26.93
CA GLU A 136 -4.33 -14.66 28.27
C GLU A 136 -3.17 -15.66 28.41
N LYS A 137 -1.96 -15.15 28.44
CA LYS A 137 -0.74 -15.91 28.69
C LYS A 137 0.28 -15.05 29.44
N PRO A 138 1.22 -15.65 30.18
CA PRO A 138 2.31 -14.90 30.82
C PRO A 138 3.06 -14.01 29.83
N GLY A 139 3.32 -12.76 30.22
CA GLY A 139 4.04 -11.77 29.39
C GLY A 139 3.21 -11.11 28.30
N ARG A 140 1.90 -11.36 28.19
CA ARG A 140 1.05 -10.61 27.28
C ARG A 140 0.93 -9.15 27.74
N ALA A 141 1.22 -8.19 26.87
CA ALA A 141 1.13 -6.77 27.19
C ALA A 141 -0.31 -6.35 27.54
N ALA A 142 -0.47 -5.60 28.64
CA ALA A 142 -1.78 -5.11 29.09
C ALA A 142 -2.55 -4.38 28.00
N ALA A 143 -1.88 -3.53 27.21
CA ALA A 143 -2.49 -2.83 26.08
C ALA A 143 -3.04 -3.77 24.99
N THR A 144 -2.51 -4.99 24.84
CA THR A 144 -3.08 -6.01 23.96
C THR A 144 -4.39 -6.55 24.52
N LEU A 145 -4.41 -6.87 25.82
CA LEU A 145 -5.60 -7.37 26.49
C LEU A 145 -6.73 -6.33 26.48
N GLU A 146 -6.41 -5.05 26.70
CA GLU A 146 -7.37 -3.96 26.60
C GLU A 146 -7.97 -3.85 25.19
N ARG A 147 -7.14 -3.93 24.13
CA ARG A 147 -7.63 -3.92 22.75
C ARG A 147 -8.53 -5.11 22.46
N VAL A 148 -8.19 -6.29 22.97
CA VAL A 148 -9.02 -7.49 22.80
C VAL A 148 -10.36 -7.32 23.53
N ARG A 149 -10.37 -6.84 24.76
CA ARG A 149 -11.62 -6.59 25.52
C ARG A 149 -12.52 -5.60 24.82
N ALA A 150 -11.95 -4.46 24.38
CA ALA A 150 -12.69 -3.44 23.65
C ALA A 150 -13.18 -3.93 22.28
N GLY A 151 -12.36 -4.72 21.58
CA GLY A 151 -12.73 -5.34 20.30
C GLY A 151 -13.86 -6.34 20.46
N ARG A 152 -13.81 -7.19 21.48
CA ARG A 152 -14.85 -8.18 21.79
C ARG A 152 -16.19 -7.51 22.12
N ALA A 153 -16.17 -6.44 22.89
CA ALA A 153 -17.36 -5.68 23.22
C ALA A 153 -18.05 -5.06 21.97
N THR A 154 -17.26 -4.78 20.92
CA THR A 154 -17.80 -4.12 19.70
C THR A 154 -18.12 -5.11 18.59
N HIS A 155 -17.32 -6.18 18.44
CA HIS A 155 -17.32 -7.06 17.26
C HIS A 155 -17.61 -8.54 17.60
N GLY A 156 -17.83 -8.89 18.87
CA GLY A 156 -18.00 -10.28 19.31
C GLY A 156 -16.68 -11.05 19.34
N ASP A 157 -16.73 -12.35 18.99
CA ASP A 157 -15.60 -13.25 19.20
C ASP A 157 -14.54 -13.19 18.09
N ARG A 158 -14.89 -12.70 16.88
CA ARG A 158 -14.00 -12.66 15.72
C ARG A 158 -13.76 -11.26 15.22
N PHE A 159 -12.52 -10.81 15.27
CA PHE A 159 -12.12 -9.47 14.81
C PHE A 159 -10.62 -9.36 14.63
N LEU A 160 -10.18 -8.22 14.06
CA LEU A 160 -8.78 -7.87 13.92
C LEU A 160 -8.34 -6.89 15.00
N ILE A 161 -7.09 -6.99 15.43
CA ILE A 161 -6.42 -5.95 16.22
C ILE A 161 -5.17 -5.46 15.47
N SER A 162 -4.88 -4.16 15.60
CA SER A 162 -3.69 -3.55 15.02
C SER A 162 -2.70 -3.08 16.08
N TYR A 163 -1.41 -3.20 15.77
CA TYR A 163 -0.31 -2.78 16.62
C TYR A 163 0.36 -1.49 16.14
N TYR A 164 -0.37 -0.64 15.42
CA TYR A 164 0.09 0.67 15.01
C TYR A 164 -0.97 1.75 15.24
N GLY A 165 -0.49 3.00 15.28
CA GLY A 165 -1.36 4.13 15.58
C GLY A 165 -1.88 4.12 17.02
N ASN A 166 -2.86 4.97 17.28
CA ASN A 166 -3.51 5.10 18.59
C ASN A 166 -4.76 4.20 18.69
N THR A 167 -4.82 3.09 17.95
CA THR A 167 -5.96 2.17 17.95
C THR A 167 -6.09 1.52 19.33
N LYS A 168 -7.23 1.73 19.97
CA LYS A 168 -7.55 1.19 21.30
C LYS A 168 -8.55 0.03 21.27
N THR A 169 -9.12 -0.29 20.10
CA THR A 169 -10.16 -1.31 19.93
C THR A 169 -9.84 -2.25 18.75
N GLY A 170 -10.69 -3.26 18.57
CA GLY A 170 -10.70 -4.14 17.39
C GLY A 170 -11.22 -3.46 16.13
N ARG A 171 -11.12 -4.19 15.02
CA ARG A 171 -11.72 -3.84 13.73
C ARG A 171 -12.53 -5.02 13.20
N SER A 172 -13.67 -4.72 12.58
CA SER A 172 -14.53 -5.73 11.96
C SER A 172 -13.82 -6.48 10.86
N LEU A 173 -14.14 -7.74 10.70
CA LEU A 173 -13.77 -8.57 9.56
C LEU A 173 -14.61 -8.28 8.31
N ASP A 174 -15.76 -7.61 8.46
CA ASP A 174 -16.69 -7.28 7.36
C ASP A 174 -16.26 -6.05 6.55
N ARG A 175 -15.13 -5.48 6.86
CA ARG A 175 -14.53 -4.34 6.15
C ARG A 175 -13.12 -4.66 5.68
N PRO A 176 -12.60 -3.93 4.69
CA PRO A 176 -11.19 -4.06 4.28
C PRO A 176 -10.25 -3.92 5.49
N ILE A 177 -9.17 -4.69 5.49
CA ILE A 177 -8.13 -4.48 6.48
C ILE A 177 -7.44 -3.12 6.26
N GLY A 178 -6.83 -2.56 7.28
CA GLY A 178 -5.97 -1.39 7.09
C GLY A 178 -4.64 -1.75 6.42
N THR A 179 -3.85 -0.75 6.07
CA THR A 179 -2.61 -0.90 5.31
C THR A 179 -1.67 -1.96 5.88
N ILE A 180 -1.28 -2.94 5.07
CA ILE A 180 -0.14 -3.83 5.34
C ILE A 180 1.13 -2.99 5.22
N THR A 181 1.89 -2.92 6.31
CA THR A 181 3.15 -2.17 6.41
C THR A 181 4.35 -3.09 6.33
N THR A 182 5.56 -2.53 6.34
CA THR A 182 6.83 -3.27 6.34
C THR A 182 7.10 -4.04 7.64
N ARG A 183 6.21 -3.93 8.62
CA ARG A 183 6.27 -4.65 9.89
C ARG A 183 4.98 -5.39 10.12
N ASP A 184 5.07 -6.52 10.81
CA ASP A 184 3.93 -7.31 11.22
C ASP A 184 3.12 -6.55 12.29
N ARG A 185 1.93 -6.08 11.92
CA ARG A 185 1.12 -5.16 12.72
C ARG A 185 -0.32 -5.61 12.92
N TRP A 186 -0.70 -6.74 12.33
CA TRP A 186 -2.07 -7.20 12.40
C TRP A 186 -2.18 -8.57 13.03
N ALA A 187 -3.10 -8.70 13.98
CA ALA A 187 -3.47 -9.98 14.55
C ALA A 187 -4.97 -10.24 14.40
N ILE A 188 -5.32 -11.52 14.36
CA ILE A 188 -6.69 -12.02 14.35
C ILE A 188 -7.00 -12.56 15.75
N VAL A 189 -8.20 -12.26 16.23
CA VAL A 189 -8.81 -12.81 17.41
C VAL A 189 -9.93 -13.76 16.99
N ASP A 190 -10.02 -14.94 17.64
CA ASP A 190 -11.07 -15.93 17.48
C ASP A 190 -11.34 -16.58 18.84
N GLY A 191 -12.42 -16.17 19.50
CA GLY A 191 -12.70 -16.57 20.87
C GLY A 191 -11.59 -16.19 21.82
N ASP A 192 -11.04 -17.17 22.53
CA ASP A 192 -9.96 -16.96 23.52
C ASP A 192 -8.54 -17.14 22.95
N ARG A 193 -8.43 -17.24 21.64
CA ARG A 193 -7.15 -17.39 20.92
C ARG A 193 -6.88 -16.24 19.97
N MET A 194 -5.61 -16.01 19.72
CA MET A 194 -5.16 -14.98 18.76
C MET A 194 -3.88 -15.42 18.05
N ARG A 195 -3.65 -14.89 16.86
CA ARG A 195 -2.40 -15.02 16.10
C ARG A 195 -2.13 -13.81 15.22
N MET A 196 -0.90 -13.63 14.78
CA MET A 196 -0.59 -12.67 13.72
C MET A 196 -1.11 -13.19 12.38
N LEU A 197 -1.34 -12.28 11.42
CA LEU A 197 -1.58 -12.65 10.03
C LEU A 197 -0.41 -13.47 9.50
N SER A 198 -0.69 -14.49 8.72
CA SER A 198 0.32 -15.22 7.96
C SER A 198 0.85 -14.37 6.78
N ARG A 199 2.02 -14.71 6.23
CA ARG A 199 2.53 -14.07 5.01
C ARG A 199 1.58 -14.24 3.82
N TRP A 200 0.86 -15.35 3.78
CA TRP A 200 -0.10 -15.66 2.72
C TRP A 200 -1.35 -14.77 2.82
N GLU A 201 -1.87 -14.57 4.02
CA GLU A 201 -2.96 -13.62 4.26
C GLU A 201 -2.52 -12.18 3.96
N CYS A 202 -1.30 -11.79 4.30
CA CYS A 202 -0.74 -10.49 3.91
C CYS A 202 -0.61 -10.36 2.38
N ARG A 203 -0.25 -11.44 1.66
CA ARG A 203 -0.19 -11.49 0.20
C ARG A 203 -1.58 -11.27 -0.40
N SER A 204 -2.58 -12.00 0.08
CA SER A 204 -3.97 -11.88 -0.38
C SER A 204 -4.57 -10.51 -0.05
N ALA A 205 -4.30 -9.97 1.16
CA ALA A 205 -4.69 -8.61 1.52
C ALA A 205 -4.10 -7.55 0.57
N MET A 206 -2.90 -7.79 0.03
CA MET A 206 -2.25 -6.95 -0.98
C MET A 206 -2.73 -7.25 -2.41
N SER A 207 -3.71 -8.14 -2.59
CA SER A 207 -4.25 -8.59 -3.89
C SER A 207 -3.23 -9.22 -4.84
N PHE A 208 -2.12 -9.77 -4.32
CA PHE A 208 -1.23 -10.59 -5.13
C PHE A 208 -1.86 -11.96 -5.39
N PRO A 209 -1.67 -12.55 -6.59
CA PRO A 209 -2.21 -13.86 -6.90
C PRO A 209 -1.54 -14.95 -6.05
N ASP A 210 -2.23 -16.08 -5.88
CA ASP A 210 -1.73 -17.20 -5.07
C ASP A 210 -0.44 -17.83 -5.60
N THR A 211 -0.17 -17.65 -6.87
CA THR A 211 1.08 -18.08 -7.53
C THR A 211 2.29 -17.18 -7.20
N TYR A 212 2.07 -16.00 -6.60
CA TYR A 212 3.17 -15.10 -6.27
C TYR A 212 4.02 -15.68 -5.15
N GLN A 213 5.30 -15.91 -5.45
CA GLN A 213 6.24 -16.52 -4.53
C GLN A 213 6.73 -15.52 -3.48
N LEU A 214 6.70 -15.94 -2.23
CA LEU A 214 7.21 -15.17 -1.10
C LEU A 214 8.40 -15.90 -0.46
N PRO A 215 9.36 -15.16 0.13
CA PRO A 215 10.40 -15.75 0.94
C PRO A 215 9.81 -16.58 2.10
N ASP A 216 10.51 -17.64 2.51
CA ASP A 216 10.11 -18.46 3.66
C ASP A 216 10.17 -17.69 4.98
N ASN A 217 11.07 -16.74 5.08
CA ASN A 217 11.16 -15.85 6.23
C ASN A 217 9.95 -14.92 6.26
N HIS A 218 9.06 -15.11 7.23
CA HIS A 218 7.83 -14.34 7.43
C HIS A 218 8.09 -12.81 7.51
N ARG A 219 9.09 -12.40 8.30
CA ARG A 219 9.41 -10.98 8.48
C ARG A 219 9.87 -10.34 7.17
N LEU A 220 10.67 -11.06 6.38
CA LEU A 220 11.12 -10.58 5.08
C LEU A 220 9.94 -10.51 4.09
N ALA A 221 9.06 -11.52 4.08
CA ALA A 221 7.86 -11.53 3.24
C ALA A 221 6.94 -10.33 3.53
N VAL A 222 6.64 -10.08 4.82
CA VAL A 222 5.82 -8.92 5.23
C VAL A 222 6.52 -7.60 4.89
N HIS A 223 7.84 -7.51 5.05
CA HIS A 223 8.61 -6.32 4.68
C HIS A 223 8.51 -6.01 3.18
N LEU A 224 8.66 -7.02 2.34
CA LEU A 224 8.54 -6.88 0.88
C LEU A 224 7.12 -6.48 0.48
N LEU A 225 6.10 -7.16 1.01
CA LEU A 225 4.69 -6.83 0.75
C LEU A 225 4.32 -5.41 1.19
N GLY A 226 4.83 -4.97 2.34
CA GLY A 226 4.58 -3.61 2.84
C GLY A 226 5.13 -2.50 1.92
N ASN A 227 6.26 -2.77 1.24
CA ASN A 227 6.87 -1.87 0.25
C ASN A 227 6.29 -2.06 -1.16
N ALA A 228 5.59 -3.14 -1.42
CA ALA A 228 5.09 -3.44 -2.76
C ALA A 228 3.93 -2.52 -3.18
N VAL A 229 3.77 -2.37 -4.47
CA VAL A 229 2.59 -1.79 -5.10
C VAL A 229 1.49 -2.85 -5.15
N CYS A 230 0.26 -2.49 -4.76
CA CYS A 230 -0.88 -3.37 -4.84
C CYS A 230 -1.27 -3.59 -6.32
N PRO A 231 -1.32 -4.84 -6.84
CA PRO A 231 -1.54 -5.10 -8.26
C PRO A 231 -2.92 -4.65 -8.78
N THR A 232 -3.97 -4.82 -7.98
CA THR A 232 -5.34 -4.54 -8.44
C THR A 232 -5.55 -3.08 -8.85
N PRO A 233 -5.18 -2.04 -8.08
CA PRO A 233 -5.25 -0.65 -8.51
C PRO A 233 -4.48 -0.39 -9.81
N VAL A 234 -3.26 -0.93 -9.94
CA VAL A 234 -2.45 -0.76 -11.14
C VAL A 234 -3.14 -1.36 -12.37
N SER A 235 -3.77 -2.54 -12.22
CA SER A 235 -4.51 -3.18 -13.31
C SER A 235 -5.68 -2.31 -13.79
N HIS A 236 -6.44 -1.68 -12.88
CA HIS A 236 -7.53 -0.76 -13.25
C HIS A 236 -7.00 0.50 -13.93
N ILE A 237 -5.89 1.07 -13.46
CA ILE A 237 -5.26 2.23 -14.06
C ILE A 237 -4.78 1.91 -15.49
N ILE A 238 -4.11 0.78 -15.68
CA ILE A 238 -3.63 0.36 -17.01
C ILE A 238 -4.81 0.14 -17.96
N LYS A 239 -5.88 -0.52 -17.53
CA LYS A 239 -7.10 -0.70 -18.33
C LYS A 239 -7.73 0.66 -18.70
N ALA A 240 -7.79 1.60 -17.77
CA ALA A 240 -8.31 2.94 -18.05
C ALA A 240 -7.44 3.71 -19.06
N LEU A 241 -6.12 3.55 -19.01
CA LEU A 241 -5.18 4.12 -19.98
C LEU A 241 -5.40 3.55 -21.39
N GLN A 242 -5.61 2.25 -21.50
CA GLN A 242 -5.89 1.59 -22.80
C GLN A 242 -7.20 2.04 -23.45
N ASN A 243 -8.20 2.40 -22.62
CA ASN A 243 -9.50 2.86 -23.11
C ASN A 243 -9.52 4.35 -23.50
N THR A 244 -8.46 5.10 -23.20
CA THR A 244 -8.33 6.54 -23.52
C THR A 244 -7.34 6.81 -24.65
N ALA A 245 -6.64 5.80 -25.13
CA ALA A 245 -5.75 5.85 -26.30
C ALA A 245 -6.54 5.51 -27.56
#